data_2c049a8a7b0aa2909f4383d6d67b8c2d
#
_entry.id   2c049a8a7b0aa2909f4383d6d67b8c2d
#
_cell.length_a   1.000
_cell.length_b   1.000
_cell.length_c   1.000
_cell.angle_alpha   90.00
_cell.angle_beta   90.00
_cell.angle_gamma   90.00
#
_symmetry.space_group_name_H-M   'P 1'
#
loop_
_entity.id
_entity.type
_entity.pdbx_description
1 polymer ?
#
loop_
_entity_poly.entity_id
_entity_poly.type
_entity_poly.pdbx_seq_one_letter_code
_entity_poly.pdbx_strand_id
1 'polypeptide(L)'
;MNPRLPAAALAALLACGAANGAAAAAPQAQAQRAPARVGPAQLATAAQLRKALEKYRGQVVVLNFWATWCTPCLREIPDFLALEQELAPRGLKLLGVSMNEPAELAGVVEPFRRQYFPAFATYLRNEPDMDSIASVVDAAWNEILPTTWVLGRDGRVVAKIQGRKTREEFRALFESALRP
;
A
#
# COMPACT_ATOMS: atom_id res chain seq x y z
N MET A 1 -29.96 94.91 8.39
CA MET A 1 -28.63 95.11 7.75
C MET A 1 -27.86 93.82 7.85
N ASN A 2 -27.71 93.19 6.71
CA ASN A 2 -26.84 91.99 6.56
C ASN A 2 -25.33 92.34 6.76
N PRO A 3 -24.48 91.43 7.20
CA PRO A 3 -23.74 90.66 6.24
C PRO A 3 -23.42 89.22 6.63
N ARG A 4 -23.56 88.33 5.67
CA ARG A 4 -22.64 87.44 5.02
C ARG A 4 -21.77 86.58 5.87
N LEU A 5 -22.09 85.22 5.75
CA LEU A 5 -21.26 84.11 6.02
C LEU A 5 -19.99 83.98 5.12
N PRO A 6 -18.96 83.27 5.53
CA PRO A 6 -18.32 82.40 4.58
C PRO A 6 -18.39 80.91 4.99
N ALA A 7 -18.54 80.11 4.00
CA ALA A 7 -18.52 78.66 3.99
C ALA A 7 -17.09 78.13 4.29
N ALA A 8 -16.98 77.21 5.22
CA ALA A 8 -15.79 76.37 5.35
C ALA A 8 -16.16 74.94 4.99
N ALA A 9 -15.54 74.47 3.90
CA ALA A 9 -15.67 73.14 3.39
C ALA A 9 -14.99 72.14 4.33
N LEU A 10 -15.73 71.20 4.84
CA LEU A 10 -15.21 70.06 5.57
C LEU A 10 -15.00 68.91 4.57
N ALA A 11 -13.73 68.62 4.21
CA ALA A 11 -13.33 67.47 3.45
C ALA A 11 -13.38 66.20 4.33
N ALA A 12 -14.36 65.35 4.09
CA ALA A 12 -14.41 64.03 4.69
C ALA A 12 -13.48 63.06 3.96
N LEU A 13 -12.40 62.68 4.61
CA LEU A 13 -11.52 61.60 4.18
C LEU A 13 -12.21 60.25 4.47
N LEU A 14 -12.70 59.62 3.42
CA LEU A 14 -13.15 58.21 3.45
C LEU A 14 -11.88 57.31 3.46
N ALA A 15 -11.51 56.78 4.62
CA ALA A 15 -10.55 55.69 4.75
C ALA A 15 -11.20 54.39 4.31
N CYS A 16 -10.88 53.92 3.12
CA CYS A 16 -11.29 52.63 2.62
C CYS A 16 -10.41 51.57 3.30
N GLY A 17 -10.94 50.98 4.37
CA GLY A 17 -10.28 49.82 5.04
C GLY A 17 -10.42 48.59 4.16
N ALA A 18 -9.33 48.17 3.50
CA ALA A 18 -9.24 46.88 2.84
C ALA A 18 -9.23 45.78 3.90
N ALA A 19 -10.36 45.13 4.12
CA ALA A 19 -10.44 43.87 4.88
C ALA A 19 -9.83 42.77 4.03
N ASN A 20 -8.58 42.41 4.34
CA ASN A 20 -7.94 41.17 3.88
C ASN A 20 -8.68 39.97 4.48
N GLY A 21 -9.69 39.48 3.78
CA GLY A 21 -10.30 38.19 4.06
C GLY A 21 -9.29 37.09 3.76
N ALA A 22 -8.62 36.62 4.79
CA ALA A 22 -7.88 35.35 4.71
C ALA A 22 -8.91 34.24 4.49
N ALA A 23 -9.09 33.85 3.25
CA ALA A 23 -9.85 32.65 2.90
C ALA A 23 -9.06 31.45 3.49
N ALA A 24 -9.57 30.90 4.58
CA ALA A 24 -9.11 29.64 5.11
C ALA A 24 -9.34 28.57 4.02
N ALA A 25 -8.27 28.10 3.42
CA ALA A 25 -8.30 26.99 2.49
C ALA A 25 -8.85 25.77 3.25
N ALA A 26 -10.06 25.36 2.93
CA ALA A 26 -10.63 24.13 3.43
C ALA A 26 -9.67 22.99 3.08
N PRO A 27 -9.41 22.02 3.99
CA PRO A 27 -8.60 20.86 3.67
C PRO A 27 -9.27 20.14 2.51
N GLN A 28 -8.59 20.13 1.36
CA GLN A 28 -9.03 19.38 0.20
C GLN A 28 -9.01 17.92 0.62
N ALA A 29 -10.19 17.31 0.78
CA ALA A 29 -10.35 15.89 0.93
C ALA A 29 -9.59 15.24 -0.23
N GLN A 30 -8.46 14.60 0.07
CA GLN A 30 -7.71 13.83 -0.90
C GLN A 30 -8.67 12.76 -1.40
N ALA A 31 -9.23 12.98 -2.58
CA ALA A 31 -10.05 12.00 -3.26
C ALA A 31 -9.27 10.69 -3.26
N GLN A 32 -9.77 9.70 -2.53
CA GLN A 32 -9.16 8.38 -2.45
C GLN A 32 -9.14 7.83 -3.87
N ARG A 33 -7.98 7.95 -4.52
CA ARG A 33 -7.76 7.34 -5.82
C ARG A 33 -8.06 5.86 -5.67
N ALA A 34 -9.04 5.37 -6.42
CA ALA A 34 -9.29 3.94 -6.49
C ALA A 34 -7.95 3.22 -6.76
N PRO A 35 -7.63 2.15 -6.01
CA PRO A 35 -6.35 1.48 -6.15
C PRO A 35 -6.15 1.03 -7.60
N ALA A 36 -4.98 1.33 -8.17
CA ALA A 36 -4.65 0.96 -9.53
C ALA A 36 -4.76 -0.56 -9.68
N ARG A 37 -5.52 -1.02 -10.68
CA ARG A 37 -5.59 -2.45 -10.99
C ARG A 37 -4.23 -2.93 -11.46
N VAL A 38 -3.77 -4.03 -10.90
CA VAL A 38 -2.55 -4.71 -11.34
C VAL A 38 -2.86 -5.75 -12.42
N GLY A 39 -1.84 -6.19 -13.16
CA GLY A 39 -1.97 -7.24 -14.15
C GLY A 39 -2.48 -8.56 -13.53
N PRO A 40 -2.86 -9.55 -14.37
CA PRO A 40 -3.35 -10.84 -13.91
C PRO A 40 -2.28 -11.58 -13.09
N ALA A 41 -2.72 -12.44 -12.17
CA ALA A 41 -1.84 -13.37 -11.49
C ALA A 41 -1.16 -14.30 -12.50
N GLN A 42 0.08 -14.66 -12.22
CA GLN A 42 0.89 -15.51 -13.09
C GLN A 42 1.49 -16.66 -12.28
N LEU A 43 1.66 -17.80 -12.92
CA LEU A 43 2.44 -18.89 -12.35
C LEU A 43 3.90 -18.46 -12.18
N ALA A 44 4.51 -18.86 -11.08
CA ALA A 44 5.93 -18.64 -10.85
C ALA A 44 6.59 -19.83 -10.15
N THR A 45 7.71 -20.28 -10.70
CA THR A 45 8.64 -21.16 -10.00
C THR A 45 9.47 -20.36 -8.99
N ALA A 46 10.17 -21.04 -8.09
CA ALA A 46 11.10 -20.41 -7.15
C ALA A 46 12.15 -19.53 -7.87
N ALA A 47 12.69 -20.01 -9.00
CA ALA A 47 13.63 -19.24 -9.80
C ALA A 47 13.01 -17.96 -10.40
N GLN A 48 11.77 -18.05 -10.87
CA GLN A 48 11.02 -16.91 -11.40
C GLN A 48 10.65 -15.91 -10.31
N LEU A 49 10.24 -16.38 -9.14
CA LEU A 49 9.98 -15.51 -7.98
C LEU A 49 11.25 -14.78 -7.55
N ARG A 50 12.39 -15.46 -7.47
CA ARG A 50 13.69 -14.83 -7.14
C ARG A 50 14.00 -13.70 -8.13
N LYS A 51 13.90 -13.98 -9.44
CA LYS A 51 14.11 -12.96 -10.48
C LYS A 51 13.10 -11.80 -10.39
N ALA A 52 11.87 -12.07 -9.99
CA ALA A 52 10.87 -11.04 -9.78
C ALA A 52 11.22 -10.14 -8.59
N LEU A 53 11.71 -10.71 -7.48
CA LEU A 53 12.14 -9.96 -6.30
C LEU A 53 13.36 -9.07 -6.58
N GLU A 54 14.28 -9.50 -7.45
CA GLU A 54 15.43 -8.69 -7.87
C GLU A 54 15.04 -7.34 -8.46
N LYS A 55 13.88 -7.26 -9.14
CA LYS A 55 13.38 -6.00 -9.72
C LYS A 55 13.00 -4.95 -8.66
N TYR A 56 12.83 -5.37 -7.43
CA TYR A 56 12.46 -4.50 -6.31
C TYR A 56 13.65 -4.16 -5.41
N ARG A 57 14.90 -4.42 -5.85
CA ARG A 57 16.09 -3.95 -5.14
C ARG A 57 16.02 -2.43 -4.94
N GLY A 58 16.38 -1.97 -3.75
CA GLY A 58 16.21 -0.57 -3.33
C GLY A 58 14.86 -0.24 -2.72
N GLN A 59 13.89 -1.17 -2.77
CA GLN A 59 12.60 -1.08 -2.10
C GLN A 59 12.51 -2.08 -0.95
N VAL A 60 11.64 -1.80 0.02
CA VAL A 60 11.21 -2.78 1.02
C VAL A 60 10.06 -3.58 0.44
N VAL A 61 10.18 -4.90 0.43
CA VAL A 61 9.15 -5.79 -0.11
C VAL A 61 8.45 -6.53 1.02
N VAL A 62 7.13 -6.41 1.07
CA VAL A 62 6.26 -7.25 1.89
C VAL A 62 5.82 -8.42 1.02
N LEU A 63 6.40 -9.59 1.25
CA LEU A 63 6.07 -10.82 0.53
C LEU A 63 5.11 -11.65 1.38
N ASN A 64 3.84 -11.72 0.97
CA ASN A 64 2.79 -12.41 1.69
C ASN A 64 2.41 -13.72 1.00
N PHE A 65 2.50 -14.82 1.73
CA PHE A 65 1.99 -16.12 1.30
C PHE A 65 0.56 -16.31 1.78
N TRP A 66 -0.33 -16.62 0.84
CA TRP A 66 -1.77 -16.66 1.05
C TRP A 66 -2.43 -17.77 0.22
N ALA A 67 -3.72 -18.02 0.45
CA ALA A 67 -4.53 -18.86 -0.43
C ALA A 67 -5.99 -18.42 -0.38
N THR A 68 -6.77 -18.77 -1.40
CA THR A 68 -8.21 -18.45 -1.45
C THR A 68 -9.02 -19.13 -0.35
N TRP A 69 -8.57 -20.26 0.14
CA TRP A 69 -9.15 -21.01 1.26
C TRP A 69 -8.63 -20.59 2.65
N CYS A 70 -7.62 -19.71 2.71
CA CYS A 70 -7.03 -19.26 3.96
C CYS A 70 -7.79 -18.05 4.53
N THR A 71 -8.83 -18.27 5.32
CA THR A 71 -9.64 -17.19 5.90
C THR A 71 -8.82 -16.13 6.64
N PRO A 72 -7.83 -16.43 7.51
CA PRO A 72 -7.03 -15.39 8.14
C PRO A 72 -6.20 -14.58 7.13
N CYS A 73 -5.70 -15.19 6.05
CA CYS A 73 -5.00 -14.47 4.98
C CYS A 73 -5.90 -13.43 4.32
N LEU A 74 -7.14 -13.81 4.01
CA LEU A 74 -8.10 -12.93 3.33
C LEU A 74 -8.47 -11.70 4.18
N ARG A 75 -8.35 -11.80 5.50
CA ARG A 75 -8.63 -10.70 6.43
C ARG A 75 -7.50 -9.68 6.53
N GLU A 76 -6.25 -10.07 6.25
CA GLU A 76 -5.09 -9.16 6.34
C GLU A 76 -4.75 -8.48 5.02
N ILE A 77 -5.10 -9.07 3.87
CA ILE A 77 -4.80 -8.49 2.55
C ILE A 77 -5.33 -7.05 2.39
N PRO A 78 -6.55 -6.69 2.82
CA PRO A 78 -7.02 -5.31 2.76
C PRO A 78 -6.14 -4.33 3.55
N ASP A 79 -5.65 -4.73 4.72
CA ASP A 79 -4.75 -3.93 5.54
C ASP A 79 -3.40 -3.74 4.85
N PHE A 80 -2.86 -4.78 4.23
CA PHE A 80 -1.63 -4.70 3.44
C PHE A 80 -1.76 -3.77 2.23
N LEU A 81 -2.87 -3.87 1.50
CA LEU A 81 -3.14 -2.98 0.36
C LEU A 81 -3.24 -1.51 0.78
N ALA A 82 -3.89 -1.24 1.90
CA ALA A 82 -3.98 0.11 2.45
C ALA A 82 -2.60 0.62 2.90
N LEU A 83 -1.80 -0.22 3.57
CA LEU A 83 -0.44 0.13 3.98
C LEU A 83 0.50 0.31 2.78
N GLU A 84 0.37 -0.52 1.74
CA GLU A 84 1.13 -0.30 0.49
C GLU A 84 0.80 1.07 -0.11
N GLN A 85 -0.49 1.41 -0.23
CA GLN A 85 -0.90 2.71 -0.77
C GLN A 85 -0.31 3.89 0.01
N GLU A 86 -0.28 3.80 1.34
CA GLU A 86 0.26 4.85 2.20
C GLU A 86 1.79 4.92 2.16
N LEU A 87 2.47 3.77 2.12
CA LEU A 87 3.92 3.67 2.28
C LEU A 87 4.69 3.52 0.96
N ALA A 88 3.99 3.32 -0.18
CA ALA A 88 4.62 3.24 -1.49
C ALA A 88 5.51 4.45 -1.84
N PRO A 89 5.15 5.71 -1.48
CA PRO A 89 6.06 6.85 -1.71
C PRO A 89 7.39 6.75 -0.96
N ARG A 90 7.44 5.95 0.11
CA ARG A 90 8.65 5.67 0.89
C ARG A 90 9.40 4.44 0.39
N GLY A 91 8.89 3.77 -0.64
CA GLY A 91 9.50 2.61 -1.26
C GLY A 91 9.04 1.27 -0.69
N LEU A 92 7.80 1.17 -0.17
CA LEU A 92 7.18 -0.11 0.16
C LEU A 92 6.53 -0.73 -1.08
N LYS A 93 6.72 -2.03 -1.25
CA LYS A 93 6.05 -2.84 -2.26
C LYS A 93 5.41 -4.07 -1.62
N LEU A 94 4.15 -4.33 -1.95
CA LEU A 94 3.44 -5.55 -1.57
C LEU A 94 3.46 -6.54 -2.75
N LEU A 95 3.76 -7.80 -2.45
CA LEU A 95 3.72 -8.90 -3.40
C LEU A 95 3.15 -10.14 -2.74
N GLY A 96 2.13 -10.74 -3.36
CA GLY A 96 1.56 -12.00 -2.91
C GLY A 96 2.17 -13.21 -3.62
N VAL A 97 2.14 -14.35 -2.95
CA VAL A 97 2.31 -15.66 -3.57
C VAL A 97 1.17 -16.55 -3.09
N SER A 98 0.30 -16.95 -4.00
CA SER A 98 -0.78 -17.88 -3.69
C SER A 98 -0.24 -19.30 -3.55
N MET A 99 -0.70 -20.00 -2.52
CA MET A 99 -0.38 -21.39 -2.23
C MET A 99 -1.44 -22.37 -2.75
N ASN A 100 -2.40 -21.87 -3.52
CA ASN A 100 -3.33 -22.71 -4.26
C ASN A 100 -2.59 -23.64 -5.24
N GLU A 101 -3.26 -24.65 -5.75
CA GLU A 101 -2.70 -25.54 -6.76
C GLU A 101 -2.52 -24.80 -8.10
N PRO A 102 -1.45 -25.10 -8.87
CA PRO A 102 -1.18 -24.42 -10.14
C PRO A 102 -2.36 -24.46 -11.13
N ALA A 103 -3.12 -25.56 -11.16
CA ALA A 103 -4.30 -25.73 -12.02
C ALA A 103 -5.45 -24.76 -11.67
N GLU A 104 -5.45 -24.20 -10.45
CA GLU A 104 -6.50 -23.29 -9.97
C GLU A 104 -6.33 -21.84 -10.45
N LEU A 105 -5.24 -21.51 -11.17
CA LEU A 105 -4.95 -20.13 -11.56
C LEU A 105 -6.13 -19.47 -12.26
N ALA A 106 -6.60 -20.06 -13.36
CA ALA A 106 -7.62 -19.45 -14.21
C ALA A 106 -9.04 -19.57 -13.65
N GLY A 107 -9.35 -20.69 -12.99
CA GLY A 107 -10.72 -20.99 -12.51
C GLY A 107 -11.01 -20.48 -11.11
N VAL A 108 -10.00 -20.29 -10.28
CA VAL A 108 -10.20 -19.97 -8.85
C VAL A 108 -9.43 -18.69 -8.47
N VAL A 109 -8.10 -18.71 -8.56
CA VAL A 109 -7.24 -17.67 -7.98
C VAL A 109 -7.43 -16.32 -8.66
N GLU A 110 -7.36 -16.26 -9.99
CA GLU A 110 -7.46 -15.01 -10.72
C GLU A 110 -8.88 -14.40 -10.67
N PRO A 111 -9.98 -15.14 -10.84
CA PRO A 111 -11.32 -14.61 -10.64
C PRO A 111 -11.52 -14.06 -9.22
N PHE A 112 -11.09 -14.81 -8.20
CA PHE A 112 -11.17 -14.39 -6.79
C PHE A 112 -10.39 -13.11 -6.54
N ARG A 113 -9.09 -13.07 -6.93
CA ARG A 113 -8.25 -11.90 -6.78
C ARG A 113 -8.86 -10.67 -7.46
N ARG A 114 -9.30 -10.82 -8.70
CA ARG A 114 -9.90 -9.71 -9.48
C ARG A 114 -11.17 -9.17 -8.85
N GLN A 115 -11.96 -10.03 -8.22
CA GLN A 115 -13.21 -9.64 -7.57
C GLN A 115 -12.97 -8.94 -6.23
N TYR A 116 -12.09 -9.48 -5.38
CA TYR A 116 -11.95 -9.04 -3.98
C TYR A 116 -10.71 -8.16 -3.75
N PHE A 117 -9.64 -8.37 -4.50
CA PHE A 117 -8.36 -7.71 -4.31
C PHE A 117 -7.73 -7.25 -5.65
N PRO A 118 -8.41 -6.41 -6.45
CA PRO A 118 -7.97 -6.07 -7.80
C PRO A 118 -6.62 -5.36 -7.87
N ALA A 119 -6.17 -4.75 -6.78
CA ALA A 119 -4.86 -4.09 -6.66
C ALA A 119 -3.75 -5.02 -6.13
N PHE A 120 -4.09 -6.25 -5.73
CA PHE A 120 -3.13 -7.17 -5.14
C PHE A 120 -2.29 -7.86 -6.22
N ALA A 121 -1.03 -7.43 -6.37
CA ALA A 121 -0.05 -8.10 -7.22
C ALA A 121 0.32 -9.44 -6.59
N THR A 122 0.05 -10.53 -7.27
CA THR A 122 0.34 -11.87 -6.76
C THR A 122 0.80 -12.82 -7.85
N TYR A 123 1.66 -13.75 -7.47
CA TYR A 123 1.96 -14.96 -8.22
C TYR A 123 1.15 -16.13 -7.66
N LEU A 124 1.05 -17.20 -8.42
CA LEU A 124 0.64 -18.52 -7.94
C LEU A 124 1.85 -19.45 -8.07
N ARG A 125 2.15 -20.19 -7.01
CA ARG A 125 3.22 -21.19 -7.04
C ARG A 125 3.07 -22.13 -8.22
N ASN A 126 4.18 -22.47 -8.86
CA ASN A 126 4.26 -23.47 -9.92
C ASN A 126 5.33 -24.51 -9.56
N GLU A 127 5.18 -25.05 -8.37
CA GLU A 127 6.04 -26.06 -7.75
C GLU A 127 5.17 -27.21 -7.25
N PRO A 128 5.68 -28.44 -7.17
CA PRO A 128 4.90 -29.61 -6.74
C PRO A 128 4.46 -29.51 -5.26
N ASP A 129 5.21 -28.80 -4.44
CA ASP A 129 4.98 -28.61 -3.01
C ASP A 129 5.04 -27.12 -2.63
N MET A 130 4.50 -26.79 -1.45
CA MET A 130 4.38 -25.39 -1.03
C MET A 130 5.69 -24.80 -0.53
N ASP A 131 6.59 -25.59 0.01
CA ASP A 131 7.85 -25.12 0.60
C ASP A 131 8.91 -24.82 -0.47
N SER A 132 8.86 -25.46 -1.62
CA SER A 132 9.81 -25.22 -2.72
C SER A 132 9.86 -23.75 -3.11
N ILE A 133 8.71 -23.08 -3.28
CA ILE A 133 8.70 -21.66 -3.63
C ILE A 133 9.13 -20.77 -2.46
N ALA A 134 8.88 -21.21 -1.21
CA ALA A 134 9.31 -20.48 -0.01
C ALA A 134 10.82 -20.48 0.17
N SER A 135 11.54 -21.46 -0.37
CA SER A 135 13.00 -21.57 -0.30
C SER A 135 13.72 -20.33 -0.83
N VAL A 136 13.05 -19.49 -1.60
CA VAL A 136 13.57 -18.21 -2.08
C VAL A 136 13.90 -17.25 -0.93
N VAL A 137 13.12 -17.31 0.16
CA VAL A 137 13.24 -16.42 1.33
C VAL A 137 13.45 -17.19 2.64
N ASP A 138 13.01 -18.45 2.73
CA ASP A 138 13.06 -19.23 3.96
C ASP A 138 12.98 -20.73 3.62
N ALA A 139 14.12 -21.38 3.54
CA ALA A 139 14.21 -22.82 3.26
C ALA A 139 13.67 -23.71 4.39
N ALA A 140 13.43 -23.16 5.59
CA ALA A 140 12.89 -23.86 6.75
C ALA A 140 11.45 -23.46 7.07
N TRP A 141 10.70 -22.95 6.06
CA TRP A 141 9.30 -22.60 6.25
C TRP A 141 8.47 -23.86 6.57
N ASN A 142 7.53 -23.70 7.47
CA ASN A 142 6.71 -24.80 8.03
C ASN A 142 5.28 -24.84 7.47
N GLU A 143 5.06 -24.28 6.30
CA GLU A 143 3.79 -24.25 5.56
C GLU A 143 2.61 -23.59 6.29
N ILE A 144 2.83 -22.90 7.40
CA ILE A 144 1.78 -22.19 8.13
C ILE A 144 1.36 -20.93 7.36
N LEU A 145 0.06 -20.79 7.11
CA LEU A 145 -0.53 -19.59 6.51
C LEU A 145 -1.40 -18.80 7.52
N PRO A 146 -1.43 -17.47 7.45
CA PRO A 146 -0.58 -16.62 6.60
C PRO A 146 0.86 -16.56 7.12
N THR A 147 1.81 -16.48 6.21
CA THR A 147 3.19 -16.09 6.52
C THR A 147 3.59 -14.91 5.64
N THR A 148 4.18 -13.91 6.25
CA THR A 148 4.66 -12.71 5.59
C THR A 148 6.13 -12.49 5.91
N TRP A 149 6.95 -12.33 4.89
CA TRP A 149 8.34 -11.90 5.03
C TRP A 149 8.45 -10.43 4.62
N VAL A 150 9.22 -9.68 5.38
CA VAL A 150 9.62 -8.33 5.01
C VAL A 150 11.06 -8.39 4.54
N LEU A 151 11.30 -7.98 3.30
CA LEU A 151 12.62 -7.91 2.71
C LEU A 151 13.09 -6.46 2.74
N GLY A 152 14.29 -6.24 3.24
CA GLY A 152 14.96 -4.93 3.21
C GLY A 152 15.32 -4.50 1.79
N ARG A 153 15.82 -3.28 1.65
CA ARG A 153 16.23 -2.70 0.36
C ARG A 153 17.33 -3.50 -0.35
N ASP A 154 18.12 -4.24 0.41
CA ASP A 154 19.13 -5.18 -0.09
C ASP A 154 18.54 -6.54 -0.48
N GLY A 155 17.23 -6.73 -0.33
CA GLY A 155 16.50 -7.96 -0.62
C GLY A 155 16.71 -9.09 0.39
N ARG A 156 17.36 -8.82 1.53
CA ARG A 156 17.45 -9.80 2.63
C ARG A 156 16.20 -9.77 3.47
N VAL A 157 15.82 -10.91 4.03
CA VAL A 157 14.73 -10.99 4.98
C VAL A 157 15.14 -10.28 6.28
N VAL A 158 14.35 -9.26 6.68
CA VAL A 158 14.55 -8.50 7.92
C VAL A 158 13.49 -8.82 8.98
N ALA A 159 12.34 -9.39 8.56
CA ALA A 159 11.32 -9.88 9.47
C ALA A 159 10.52 -11.03 8.84
N LYS A 160 10.06 -11.97 9.70
CA LYS A 160 9.09 -13.01 9.37
C LYS A 160 7.93 -12.91 10.35
N ILE A 161 6.73 -12.95 9.83
CA ILE A 161 5.49 -12.87 10.60
C ILE A 161 4.65 -14.09 10.23
N GLN A 162 4.28 -14.89 11.22
CA GLN A 162 3.33 -15.99 11.05
C GLN A 162 2.06 -15.70 11.83
N GLY A 163 0.92 -16.00 11.23
CA GLY A 163 -0.37 -15.67 11.78
C GLY A 163 -0.73 -14.19 11.66
N ARG A 164 -1.98 -13.91 11.96
CA ARG A 164 -2.59 -12.60 11.80
C ARG A 164 -2.10 -11.61 12.87
N LYS A 165 -1.87 -10.36 12.43
CA LYS A 165 -1.62 -9.19 13.30
C LYS A 165 -2.64 -8.09 13.03
N THR A 166 -2.67 -7.07 13.87
CA THR A 166 -3.43 -5.86 13.62
C THR A 166 -2.74 -5.01 12.55
N ARG A 167 -3.50 -4.11 11.93
CA ARG A 167 -2.95 -3.16 10.95
C ARG A 167 -1.86 -2.28 11.55
N GLU A 168 -2.01 -1.87 12.82
CA GLU A 168 -1.04 -1.06 13.55
C GLU A 168 0.28 -1.81 13.77
N GLU A 169 0.21 -3.09 14.12
CA GLU A 169 1.40 -3.95 14.26
C GLU A 169 2.12 -4.13 12.92
N PHE A 170 1.38 -4.37 11.82
CA PHE A 170 1.96 -4.44 10.48
C PHE A 170 2.59 -3.11 10.08
N ARG A 171 1.90 -1.98 10.34
CA ARG A 171 2.43 -0.64 10.09
C ARG A 171 3.77 -0.44 10.78
N ALA A 172 3.86 -0.71 12.07
CA ALA A 172 5.08 -0.53 12.86
C ALA A 172 6.26 -1.36 12.29
N LEU A 173 5.99 -2.59 11.86
CA LEU A 173 7.00 -3.46 11.24
C LEU A 173 7.48 -2.92 9.88
N PHE A 174 6.55 -2.51 9.02
CA PHE A 174 6.89 -1.99 7.69
C PHE A 174 7.63 -0.65 7.77
N GLU A 175 7.19 0.24 8.66
CA GLU A 175 7.88 1.51 8.91
C GLU A 175 9.28 1.31 9.51
N SER A 176 9.46 0.30 10.35
CA SER A 176 10.77 -0.08 10.88
C SER A 176 11.72 -0.51 9.75
N ALA A 177 11.24 -1.34 8.81
CA ALA A 177 12.02 -1.79 7.66
C ALA A 177 12.32 -0.66 6.65
N LEU A 178 11.48 0.39 6.61
CA LEU A 178 11.66 1.55 5.73
C LEU A 178 12.65 2.59 6.26
N ARG A 179 13.11 2.46 7.50
CA ARG A 179 14.18 3.33 8.03
C ARG A 179 15.47 3.09 7.27
N PRO A 180 16.30 4.15 7.10
CA PRO A 180 17.63 4.03 6.47
C PRO A 180 18.54 3.09 7.22
#